data_d8ad4aa5c7f8e07bd9ee58ded6883693
#
_entry.id   d8ad4aa5c7f8e07bd9ee58ded6883693
#
_cell.length_a   1.000
_cell.length_b   1.000
_cell.length_c   1.000
_cell.angle_alpha   90.00
_cell.angle_beta   90.00
_cell.angle_gamma   90.00
#
_symmetry.space_group_name_H-M   'P 1'
#
loop_
_entity.id
_entity.type
_entity.pdbx_description
1 polymer ?
#
loop_
_entity_poly.entity_id
_entity_poly.type
_entity_poly.pdbx_seq_one_letter_code
_entity_poly.pdbx_strand_id
1 'polypeptide(L)'
;MKPYKAPGPDGLYAGFFQRFWLIMGDSMIREVERVFTTKKVPNFLHKTLIVLIPKIQDPETLGNYRPISLCNTVYNIITKLIVTQIRSHLDNIISPYQIAFISRRRGTDNIVIAQELIHSMGRAKERTGYMAIKIDLEKAYDKIEWAFIREMLIEFNFPDNIVYLIMSCVSSVSTSLLFNEGCLESFLPSRGIRQGDPLSPYLFILSMEYLGYLIEEKCEAKLWSPIKASRSGPAFSLFFLRMTFSFLLRQIKIIAMP
;
A
#
# COMPACT_ATOMS: atom_id res chain seq x y z
N MET A 1 16.50 -11.79 -3.76
CA MET A 1 15.17 -12.47 -3.72
C MET A 1 15.37 -13.90 -3.21
N LYS A 2 14.37 -14.50 -2.53
CA LYS A 2 14.45 -15.94 -2.16
C LYS A 2 14.42 -16.77 -3.45
N PRO A 3 15.29 -17.79 -3.60
CA PRO A 3 15.48 -18.49 -4.87
C PRO A 3 14.24 -19.27 -5.35
N TYR A 4 13.49 -19.86 -4.44
CA TYR A 4 12.37 -20.78 -4.74
C TYR A 4 10.99 -20.17 -4.45
N LYS A 5 10.79 -18.87 -4.68
CA LYS A 5 9.45 -18.29 -4.71
C LYS A 5 8.75 -18.71 -6.00
N ALA A 6 7.41 -18.83 -5.92
CA ALA A 6 6.59 -19.12 -7.08
C ALA A 6 6.91 -18.13 -8.23
N PRO A 7 7.14 -18.65 -9.45
CA PRO A 7 7.44 -17.83 -10.61
C PRO A 7 6.20 -17.08 -11.12
N GLY A 8 6.42 -16.11 -11.99
CA GLY A 8 5.37 -15.51 -12.80
C GLY A 8 4.96 -16.39 -13.98
N PRO A 9 4.18 -15.82 -14.92
CA PRO A 9 3.71 -16.54 -16.11
C PRO A 9 4.82 -17.10 -17.02
N ASP A 10 6.05 -16.58 -16.93
CA ASP A 10 7.24 -17.04 -17.66
C ASP A 10 7.83 -18.35 -17.10
N GLY A 11 7.37 -18.82 -15.92
CA GLY A 11 7.87 -20.01 -15.25
C GLY A 11 9.28 -19.86 -14.65
N LEU A 12 9.90 -18.68 -14.74
CA LEU A 12 11.29 -18.45 -14.30
C LEU A 12 11.34 -17.90 -12.89
N TYR A 13 11.77 -18.72 -11.92
CA TYR A 13 11.94 -18.31 -10.53
C TYR A 13 13.32 -17.63 -10.30
N ALA A 14 13.43 -16.89 -9.21
CA ALA A 14 14.63 -16.09 -8.91
C ALA A 14 15.92 -16.93 -8.85
N GLY A 15 15.85 -18.17 -8.35
CA GLY A 15 16.99 -19.09 -8.29
C GLY A 15 17.56 -19.46 -9.65
N PHE A 16 16.72 -19.50 -10.73
CA PHE A 16 17.19 -19.69 -12.08
C PHE A 16 18.16 -18.56 -12.49
N PHE A 17 17.76 -17.31 -12.31
CA PHE A 17 18.61 -16.16 -12.62
C PHE A 17 19.87 -16.10 -11.75
N GLN A 18 19.77 -16.48 -10.48
CA GLN A 18 20.92 -16.55 -9.56
C GLN A 18 21.93 -17.58 -10.02
N ARG A 19 21.48 -18.77 -10.44
CA ARG A 19 22.34 -19.86 -10.90
C ARG A 19 23.02 -19.54 -12.24
N PHE A 20 22.28 -18.92 -13.16
CA PHE A 20 22.77 -18.61 -14.51
C PHE A 20 23.16 -17.14 -14.67
N TRP A 21 23.55 -16.48 -13.57
CA TRP A 21 23.87 -15.06 -13.58
C TRP A 21 24.98 -14.68 -14.56
N LEU A 22 26.03 -15.48 -14.66
CA LEU A 22 27.15 -15.26 -15.58
C LEU A 22 26.74 -15.26 -17.07
N ILE A 23 25.62 -15.92 -17.40
CA ILE A 23 25.12 -16.01 -18.79
C ILE A 23 24.08 -14.93 -19.06
N MET A 24 23.16 -14.69 -18.11
CA MET A 24 21.97 -13.86 -18.34
C MET A 24 22.06 -12.48 -17.70
N GLY A 25 23.03 -12.26 -16.80
CA GLY A 25 23.12 -11.03 -16.00
C GLY A 25 23.17 -9.77 -16.85
N ASP A 26 24.03 -9.73 -17.86
CA ASP A 26 24.17 -8.56 -18.75
C ASP A 26 22.89 -8.25 -19.53
N SER A 27 22.18 -9.29 -19.98
CA SER A 27 20.92 -9.12 -20.70
C SER A 27 19.82 -8.59 -19.77
N MET A 28 19.80 -9.06 -18.51
CA MET A 28 18.87 -8.59 -17.50
C MET A 28 19.17 -7.14 -17.10
N ILE A 29 20.43 -6.79 -16.90
CA ILE A 29 20.85 -5.42 -16.58
C ILE A 29 20.43 -4.47 -17.70
N ARG A 30 20.73 -4.78 -18.95
CA ARG A 30 20.31 -3.98 -20.11
C ARG A 30 18.80 -3.79 -20.18
N GLU A 31 18.01 -4.82 -19.89
CA GLU A 31 16.56 -4.72 -19.89
C GLU A 31 16.04 -3.81 -18.76
N VAL A 32 16.59 -3.94 -17.55
CA VAL A 32 16.29 -3.06 -16.43
C VAL A 32 16.66 -1.61 -16.74
N GLU A 33 17.86 -1.36 -17.24
CA GLU A 33 18.33 -0.03 -17.65
C GLU A 33 17.43 0.57 -18.73
N ARG A 34 17.01 -0.24 -19.72
CA ARG A 34 16.07 0.19 -20.75
C ARG A 34 14.75 0.66 -20.16
N VAL A 35 14.19 -0.06 -19.18
CA VAL A 35 12.95 0.33 -18.50
C VAL A 35 13.13 1.64 -17.73
N PHE A 36 14.24 1.80 -17.02
CA PHE A 36 14.53 3.04 -16.28
C PHE A 36 14.81 4.24 -17.21
N THR A 37 15.34 4.02 -18.39
CA THR A 37 15.58 5.06 -19.40
C THR A 37 14.30 5.45 -20.12
N THR A 38 13.54 4.46 -20.62
CA THR A 38 12.33 4.70 -21.41
C THR A 38 11.10 5.00 -20.56
N LYS A 39 11.13 4.74 -19.24
CA LYS A 39 10.01 4.82 -18.30
C LYS A 39 8.83 3.91 -18.68
N LYS A 40 9.07 2.91 -19.49
CA LYS A 40 8.04 1.96 -19.96
C LYS A 40 8.46 0.54 -19.66
N VAL A 41 7.60 -0.19 -18.98
CA VAL A 41 7.76 -1.63 -18.79
C VAL A 41 7.20 -2.35 -20.03
N PRO A 42 7.92 -3.30 -20.63
CA PRO A 42 7.45 -4.03 -21.79
C PRO A 42 6.25 -4.93 -21.49
N ASN A 43 5.38 -5.11 -22.49
CA ASN A 43 4.15 -5.90 -22.34
C ASN A 43 4.38 -7.34 -21.85
N PHE A 44 5.48 -7.98 -22.26
CA PHE A 44 5.77 -9.35 -21.83
C PHE A 44 6.12 -9.45 -20.33
N LEU A 45 6.60 -8.37 -19.70
CA LEU A 45 6.86 -8.29 -18.27
C LEU A 45 5.60 -7.95 -17.45
N HIS A 46 4.57 -7.36 -18.05
CA HIS A 46 3.31 -6.98 -17.39
C HIS A 46 2.37 -8.14 -17.13
N LYS A 47 2.59 -9.29 -17.77
CA LYS A 47 1.76 -10.46 -17.56
C LYS A 47 1.82 -10.88 -16.09
N THR A 48 0.64 -11.07 -15.51
CA THR A 48 0.49 -11.44 -14.11
C THR A 48 -0.44 -12.65 -14.02
N LEU A 49 -0.09 -13.62 -13.20
CA LEU A 49 -0.92 -14.76 -12.90
C LEU A 49 -1.49 -14.62 -11.50
N ILE A 50 -2.81 -14.65 -11.36
CA ILE A 50 -3.47 -14.65 -10.04
C ILE A 50 -3.69 -16.08 -9.58
N VAL A 51 -3.28 -16.36 -8.35
CA VAL A 51 -3.57 -17.59 -7.62
C VAL A 51 -4.48 -17.28 -6.44
N LEU A 52 -5.53 -18.05 -6.27
CA LEU A 52 -6.48 -17.92 -5.17
C LEU A 52 -6.02 -18.77 -3.98
N ILE A 53 -5.65 -18.12 -2.86
CA ILE A 53 -5.23 -18.79 -1.63
C ILE A 53 -6.36 -18.71 -0.60
N PRO A 54 -6.82 -19.83 -0.02
CA PRO A 54 -7.86 -19.83 1.00
C PRO A 54 -7.45 -19.00 2.21
N LYS A 55 -8.37 -18.21 2.76
CA LYS A 55 -8.24 -17.48 4.03
C LYS A 55 -8.68 -18.30 5.23
N ILE A 56 -9.58 -19.24 4.98
CA ILE A 56 -10.22 -20.09 5.97
C ILE A 56 -10.15 -21.55 5.52
N GLN A 57 -10.32 -22.46 6.41
CA GLN A 57 -10.57 -23.88 6.10
C GLN A 57 -11.96 -23.97 5.46
N ASP A 58 -12.13 -24.78 4.42
CA ASP A 58 -13.38 -24.99 3.69
C ASP A 58 -14.00 -23.68 3.13
N PRO A 59 -13.34 -23.02 2.15
CA PRO A 59 -13.83 -21.81 1.55
C PRO A 59 -15.00 -22.05 0.60
N GLU A 60 -16.17 -21.48 0.87
CA GLU A 60 -17.39 -21.65 0.08
C GLU A 60 -17.59 -20.54 -0.98
N THR A 61 -17.02 -19.37 -0.76
CA THR A 61 -17.22 -18.19 -1.63
C THR A 61 -15.89 -17.59 -2.08
N LEU A 62 -15.87 -16.86 -3.19
CA LEU A 62 -14.68 -16.14 -3.67
C LEU A 62 -14.15 -15.13 -2.64
N GLY A 63 -15.01 -14.58 -1.77
CA GLY A 63 -14.61 -13.72 -0.67
C GLY A 63 -13.68 -14.39 0.34
N ASN A 64 -13.73 -15.75 0.43
CA ASN A 64 -12.90 -16.55 1.33
C ASN A 64 -11.49 -16.80 0.78
N TYR A 65 -11.15 -16.28 -0.38
CA TYR A 65 -9.83 -16.40 -0.99
C TYR A 65 -9.08 -15.06 -1.00
N ARG A 66 -7.74 -15.14 -1.00
CA ARG A 66 -6.84 -14.03 -1.28
C ARG A 66 -6.30 -14.17 -2.68
N PRO A 67 -6.51 -13.20 -3.57
CA PRO A 67 -5.85 -13.19 -4.87
C PRO A 67 -4.38 -12.80 -4.68
N ILE A 68 -3.47 -13.71 -4.97
CA ILE A 68 -2.03 -13.42 -4.94
C ILE A 68 -1.53 -13.32 -6.37
N SER A 69 -0.90 -12.21 -6.69
CA SER A 69 -0.33 -11.92 -8.00
C SER A 69 1.08 -12.48 -8.11
N LEU A 70 1.28 -13.38 -9.04
CA LEU A 70 2.58 -13.91 -9.41
C LEU A 70 3.09 -13.13 -10.62
N CYS A 71 4.10 -12.30 -10.40
CA CYS A 71 4.74 -11.48 -11.40
C CYS A 71 6.07 -12.09 -11.83
N ASN A 72 6.49 -11.83 -13.07
CA ASN A 72 7.78 -12.27 -13.58
C ASN A 72 8.94 -11.78 -12.70
N THR A 73 9.99 -12.58 -12.59
CA THR A 73 11.14 -12.25 -11.72
C THR A 73 11.81 -10.94 -12.12
N VAL A 74 11.97 -10.68 -13.42
CA VAL A 74 12.55 -9.42 -13.93
C VAL A 74 11.69 -8.22 -13.55
N TYR A 75 10.37 -8.33 -13.68
CA TYR A 75 9.42 -7.30 -13.21
C TYR A 75 9.59 -7.02 -11.71
N ASN A 76 9.67 -8.06 -10.89
CA ASN A 76 9.88 -7.92 -9.45
C ASN A 76 11.24 -7.27 -9.10
N ILE A 77 12.26 -7.40 -9.94
CA ILE A 77 13.54 -6.69 -9.79
C ILE A 77 13.34 -5.21 -10.06
N ILE A 78 12.67 -4.84 -11.15
CA ILE A 78 12.36 -3.45 -11.51
C ILE A 78 11.61 -2.76 -10.35
N THR A 79 10.51 -3.36 -9.88
CA THR A 79 9.72 -2.77 -8.80
C THR A 79 10.45 -2.69 -7.47
N LYS A 80 11.36 -3.64 -7.17
CA LYS A 80 12.25 -3.55 -6.02
C LYS A 80 13.26 -2.42 -6.12
N LEU A 81 13.82 -2.17 -7.28
CA LEU A 81 14.73 -1.05 -7.48
C LEU A 81 14.01 0.28 -7.30
N ILE A 82 12.78 0.42 -7.82
CA ILE A 82 11.92 1.59 -7.57
C ILE A 82 11.71 1.76 -6.06
N VAL A 83 11.32 0.69 -5.36
CA VAL A 83 11.12 0.70 -3.90
C VAL A 83 12.39 1.12 -3.16
N THR A 84 13.56 0.66 -3.58
CA THR A 84 14.83 1.04 -2.95
C THR A 84 15.09 2.54 -3.06
N GLN A 85 14.75 3.15 -4.19
CA GLN A 85 14.86 4.59 -4.40
C GLN A 85 13.83 5.37 -3.56
N ILE A 86 12.57 4.94 -3.55
CA ILE A 86 11.49 5.59 -2.78
C ILE A 86 11.79 5.52 -1.28
N ARG A 87 12.30 4.39 -0.80
CA ARG A 87 12.45 4.08 0.62
C ARG A 87 13.33 5.09 1.37
N SER A 88 14.35 5.65 0.72
CA SER A 88 15.21 6.66 1.30
C SER A 88 14.49 7.99 1.60
N HIS A 89 13.36 8.23 0.95
CA HIS A 89 12.56 9.45 1.09
C HIS A 89 11.31 9.27 1.96
N LEU A 90 10.92 8.00 2.25
CA LEU A 90 9.69 7.72 3.00
C LEU A 90 9.69 8.30 4.41
N ASP A 91 10.82 8.30 5.10
CA ASP A 91 10.93 8.84 6.47
C ASP A 91 10.58 10.34 6.54
N ASN A 92 10.72 11.07 5.43
CA ASN A 92 10.38 12.49 5.32
C ASN A 92 8.91 12.73 4.92
N ILE A 93 8.28 11.75 4.28
CA ILE A 93 6.91 11.86 3.74
C ILE A 93 5.90 11.25 4.71
N ILE A 94 6.28 10.16 5.35
CA ILE A 94 5.37 9.34 6.13
C ILE A 94 5.37 9.75 7.60
N SER A 95 4.19 10.08 8.12
CA SER A 95 4.00 10.48 9.51
C SER A 95 4.53 9.44 10.51
N PRO A 96 4.94 9.84 11.73
CA PRO A 96 5.43 8.92 12.75
C PRO A 96 4.39 7.88 13.18
N TYR A 97 3.11 8.11 12.94
CA TYR A 97 2.01 7.23 13.32
C TYR A 97 1.73 6.09 12.32
N GLN A 98 2.30 6.17 11.11
CA GLN A 98 2.29 5.06 10.15
C GLN A 98 3.44 4.09 10.45
N ILE A 99 3.09 2.86 10.80
CA ILE A 99 4.05 1.82 11.22
C ILE A 99 4.21 0.69 10.21
N ALA A 100 3.22 0.50 9.32
CA ALA A 100 3.25 -0.61 8.38
C ALA A 100 4.39 -0.45 7.36
N PHE A 101 5.19 -1.49 7.16
CA PHE A 101 6.29 -1.58 6.19
C PHE A 101 7.40 -0.52 6.31
N ILE A 102 7.40 0.30 7.37
CA ILE A 102 8.47 1.27 7.67
C ILE A 102 9.47 0.62 8.61
N SER A 103 10.76 0.68 8.22
CA SER A 103 11.84 0.10 9.02
C SER A 103 11.92 0.77 10.40
N ARG A 104 12.23 -0.01 11.43
CA ARG A 104 12.44 0.44 12.83
C ARG A 104 11.18 0.90 13.57
N ARG A 105 9.99 0.92 12.96
CA ARG A 105 8.73 1.25 13.66
C ARG A 105 8.06 -0.03 14.18
N ARG A 106 7.54 0.03 15.41
CA ARG A 106 6.90 -1.12 16.09
C ARG A 106 5.40 -0.90 16.20
N GLY A 107 4.62 -1.91 15.77
CA GLY A 107 3.15 -1.86 15.84
C GLY A 107 2.60 -1.79 17.26
N THR A 108 3.35 -2.27 18.24
CA THR A 108 2.99 -2.22 19.67
C THR A 108 2.85 -0.79 20.16
N ASP A 109 3.66 0.14 19.67
CA ASP A 109 3.67 1.52 20.17
C ASP A 109 2.34 2.24 19.86
N ASN A 110 1.83 2.08 18.63
CA ASN A 110 0.51 2.64 18.27
C ASN A 110 -0.64 1.97 19.02
N ILE A 111 -0.54 0.68 19.35
CA ILE A 111 -1.56 -0.01 20.15
C ILE A 111 -1.62 0.58 21.55
N VAL A 112 -0.47 0.79 22.19
CA VAL A 112 -0.40 1.39 23.53
C VAL A 112 -0.95 2.82 23.51
N ILE A 113 -0.55 3.64 22.53
CA ILE A 113 -1.07 5.00 22.40
C ILE A 113 -2.59 4.99 22.18
N ALA A 114 -3.11 4.13 21.32
CA ALA A 114 -4.56 4.03 21.08
C ALA A 114 -5.32 3.61 22.33
N GLN A 115 -4.80 2.65 23.11
CA GLN A 115 -5.40 2.23 24.38
C GLN A 115 -5.45 3.36 25.39
N GLU A 116 -4.35 4.11 25.54
CA GLU A 116 -4.28 5.26 26.44
C GLU A 116 -5.27 6.36 26.06
N LEU A 117 -5.40 6.66 24.77
CA LEU A 117 -6.34 7.65 24.28
C LEU A 117 -7.80 7.22 24.51
N ILE A 118 -8.16 5.97 24.21
CA ILE A 118 -9.51 5.44 24.46
C ILE A 118 -9.81 5.48 25.97
N HIS A 119 -8.84 5.12 26.81
CA HIS A 119 -8.98 5.20 28.25
C HIS A 119 -9.20 6.65 28.73
N SER A 120 -8.45 7.60 28.21
CA SER A 120 -8.56 9.03 28.50
C SER A 120 -9.92 9.59 28.05
N MET A 121 -10.43 9.15 26.89
CA MET A 121 -11.78 9.49 26.41
C MET A 121 -12.87 9.07 27.39
N GLY A 122 -12.79 7.86 27.95
CA GLY A 122 -13.77 7.33 28.89
C GLY A 122 -13.78 8.06 30.24
N ARG A 123 -12.69 8.74 30.61
CA ARG A 123 -12.55 9.51 31.84
C ARG A 123 -12.87 10.99 31.71
N ALA A 124 -13.01 11.48 30.50
CA ALA A 124 -13.26 12.89 30.27
C ALA A 124 -14.65 13.31 30.76
N LYS A 125 -14.69 14.29 31.70
CA LYS A 125 -15.93 14.85 32.28
C LYS A 125 -16.37 16.14 31.56
N GLU A 126 -16.05 16.27 30.26
CA GLU A 126 -16.37 17.47 29.51
C GLU A 126 -17.79 17.41 28.92
N ARG A 127 -18.37 18.60 28.65
CA ARG A 127 -19.71 18.71 28.03
C ARG A 127 -19.72 18.25 26.55
N THR A 128 -18.55 18.22 25.90
CA THR A 128 -18.36 17.74 24.53
C THR A 128 -17.84 16.31 24.57
N GLY A 129 -18.51 15.40 23.88
CA GLY A 129 -18.08 14.01 23.77
C GLY A 129 -16.87 13.81 22.86
N TYR A 130 -16.27 12.65 22.96
CA TYR A 130 -15.22 12.18 22.06
C TYR A 130 -15.78 11.06 21.17
N MET A 131 -15.23 10.90 19.99
CA MET A 131 -15.60 9.84 19.05
C MET A 131 -14.35 9.15 18.52
N ALA A 132 -14.33 7.82 18.57
CA ALA A 132 -13.33 6.99 17.92
C ALA A 132 -13.99 6.23 16.76
N ILE A 133 -13.44 6.37 15.55
CA ILE A 133 -13.93 5.68 14.36
C ILE A 133 -12.84 4.72 13.91
N LYS A 134 -13.15 3.42 13.90
CA LYS A 134 -12.29 2.39 13.30
C LYS A 134 -12.76 2.12 11.88
N ILE A 135 -11.87 2.30 10.91
CA ILE A 135 -12.14 2.00 9.51
C ILE A 135 -11.32 0.80 9.09
N ASP A 136 -11.98 -0.21 8.54
CA ASP A 136 -11.38 -1.37 7.90
C ASP A 136 -11.73 -1.35 6.41
N LEU A 137 -10.70 -1.29 5.56
CA LEU A 137 -10.89 -1.21 4.11
C LEU A 137 -10.99 -2.62 3.52
N GLU A 138 -12.18 -3.01 3.17
CA GLU A 138 -12.40 -4.25 2.44
C GLU A 138 -11.79 -4.19 1.04
N LYS A 139 -10.94 -5.17 0.71
CA LYS A 139 -10.26 -5.30 -0.60
C LYS A 139 -9.54 -4.01 -1.02
N ALA A 140 -8.85 -3.36 -0.07
CA ALA A 140 -8.20 -2.08 -0.28
C ALA A 140 -7.26 -2.07 -1.50
N TYR A 141 -6.45 -3.13 -1.67
CA TYR A 141 -5.56 -3.26 -2.82
C TYR A 141 -6.29 -3.29 -4.16
N ASP A 142 -7.47 -3.89 -4.21
CA ASP A 142 -8.24 -4.07 -5.45
C ASP A 142 -9.04 -2.82 -5.83
N LYS A 143 -9.29 -1.91 -4.87
CA LYS A 143 -10.18 -0.75 -5.05
C LYS A 143 -9.46 0.57 -5.31
N ILE A 144 -8.14 0.66 -5.13
CA ILE A 144 -7.39 1.91 -5.35
C ILE A 144 -7.44 2.28 -6.84
N GLU A 145 -7.92 3.49 -7.12
CA GLU A 145 -7.99 4.04 -8.47
C GLU A 145 -6.60 4.50 -8.95
N TRP A 146 -6.25 4.22 -10.20
CA TRP A 146 -4.94 4.60 -10.76
C TRP A 146 -4.78 6.11 -10.91
N ALA A 147 -5.87 6.84 -11.23
CA ALA A 147 -5.86 8.30 -11.25
C ALA A 147 -5.47 8.87 -9.88
N PHE A 148 -6.05 8.33 -8.80
CA PHE A 148 -5.71 8.71 -7.45
C PHE A 148 -4.23 8.45 -7.10
N ILE A 149 -3.68 7.28 -7.50
CA ILE A 149 -2.24 6.99 -7.29
C ILE A 149 -1.38 8.05 -7.98
N ARG A 150 -1.73 8.44 -9.20
CA ARG A 150 -0.98 9.45 -9.95
C ARG A 150 -1.02 10.81 -9.26
N GLU A 151 -2.20 11.28 -8.90
CA GLU A 151 -2.39 12.57 -8.22
C GLU A 151 -1.64 12.61 -6.89
N MET A 152 -1.79 11.58 -6.07
CA MET A 152 -1.07 11.43 -4.81
C MET A 152 0.46 11.50 -4.99
N LEU A 153 1.04 10.82 -5.99
CA LEU A 153 2.47 10.88 -6.24
C LEU A 153 2.93 12.29 -6.63
N ILE A 154 2.12 13.02 -7.40
CA ILE A 154 2.39 14.41 -7.78
C ILE A 154 2.34 15.32 -6.55
N GLU A 155 1.32 15.19 -5.70
CA GLU A 155 1.17 15.97 -4.46
C GLU A 155 2.33 15.73 -3.47
N PHE A 156 2.86 14.50 -3.42
CA PHE A 156 4.07 14.19 -2.66
C PHE A 156 5.37 14.64 -3.35
N ASN A 157 5.29 15.43 -4.42
CA ASN A 157 6.42 15.97 -5.17
C ASN A 157 7.37 14.90 -5.71
N PHE A 158 6.85 13.72 -6.10
CA PHE A 158 7.66 12.75 -6.82
C PHE A 158 8.02 13.30 -8.20
N PRO A 159 9.29 13.14 -8.65
CA PRO A 159 9.70 13.56 -9.99
C PRO A 159 8.86 12.89 -11.08
N ASP A 160 8.46 13.63 -12.10
CA ASP A 160 7.60 13.14 -13.20
C ASP A 160 8.08 11.82 -13.79
N ASN A 161 9.39 11.67 -13.99
CA ASN A 161 9.99 10.46 -14.53
C ASN A 161 9.75 9.23 -13.64
N ILE A 162 9.69 9.41 -12.33
CA ILE A 162 9.36 8.35 -11.37
C ILE A 162 7.86 8.07 -11.36
N VAL A 163 7.04 9.12 -11.42
CA VAL A 163 5.57 8.97 -11.55
C VAL A 163 5.23 8.17 -12.80
N TYR A 164 5.80 8.53 -13.98
CA TYR A 164 5.59 7.77 -15.22
C TYR A 164 6.03 6.31 -15.12
N LEU A 165 7.17 6.05 -14.49
CA LEU A 165 7.66 4.67 -14.31
C LEU A 165 6.74 3.86 -13.39
N ILE A 166 6.32 4.42 -12.26
CA ILE A 166 5.38 3.77 -11.33
C ILE A 166 4.05 3.50 -12.03
N MET A 167 3.50 4.48 -12.74
CA MET A 167 2.24 4.31 -13.45
C MET A 167 2.35 3.28 -14.57
N SER A 168 3.48 3.22 -15.28
CA SER A 168 3.74 2.14 -16.23
C SER A 168 3.74 0.76 -15.56
N CYS A 169 4.27 0.63 -14.33
CA CYS A 169 4.21 -0.62 -13.57
C CYS A 169 2.77 -1.00 -13.18
N VAL A 170 1.92 -0.03 -12.84
CA VAL A 170 0.59 -0.28 -12.23
C VAL A 170 -0.50 -0.45 -13.28
N SER A 171 -0.54 0.40 -14.33
CA SER A 171 -1.69 0.51 -15.23
C SER A 171 -1.63 -0.35 -16.49
N SER A 172 -0.49 -0.92 -16.84
CA SER A 172 -0.33 -1.68 -18.10
C SER A 172 -0.41 -3.20 -17.90
N VAL A 173 -1.14 -3.66 -16.91
CA VAL A 173 -1.14 -5.07 -16.47
C VAL A 173 -2.13 -5.90 -17.26
N SER A 174 -1.68 -7.04 -17.81
CA SER A 174 -2.54 -8.12 -18.29
C SER A 174 -2.56 -9.23 -17.25
N THR A 175 -3.73 -9.63 -16.84
CA THR A 175 -3.94 -10.55 -15.73
C THR A 175 -4.69 -11.80 -16.19
N SER A 176 -4.21 -12.98 -15.81
CA SER A 176 -4.90 -14.26 -15.98
C SER A 176 -5.09 -14.92 -14.62
N LEU A 177 -6.15 -15.71 -14.48
CA LEU A 177 -6.40 -16.48 -13.27
C LEU A 177 -5.93 -17.95 -13.48
N LEU A 178 -5.17 -18.47 -12.53
CA LEU A 178 -4.83 -19.88 -12.49
C LEU A 178 -5.99 -20.64 -11.82
N PHE A 179 -6.59 -21.56 -12.55
CA PHE A 179 -7.71 -22.38 -12.07
C PHE A 179 -7.57 -23.81 -12.60
N ASN A 180 -7.62 -24.80 -11.71
CA ASN A 180 -7.52 -26.22 -12.05
C ASN A 180 -6.36 -26.53 -13.02
N GLU A 181 -5.14 -26.09 -12.68
CA GLU A 181 -3.91 -26.25 -13.45
C GLU A 181 -3.88 -25.58 -14.83
N GLY A 182 -4.94 -24.87 -15.21
CA GLY A 182 -5.04 -24.09 -16.45
C GLY A 182 -5.09 -22.57 -16.18
N CYS A 183 -4.70 -21.78 -17.17
CA CYS A 183 -4.86 -20.34 -17.15
C CYS A 183 -6.16 -19.97 -17.86
N LEU A 184 -7.02 -19.22 -17.18
CA LEU A 184 -8.20 -18.63 -17.80
C LEU A 184 -7.78 -17.48 -18.74
N GLU A 185 -8.72 -17.04 -19.59
CA GLU A 185 -8.52 -15.92 -20.51
C GLU A 185 -8.03 -14.67 -19.75
N SER A 186 -7.11 -13.94 -20.36
CA SER A 186 -6.53 -12.74 -19.76
C SER A 186 -7.48 -11.56 -19.85
N PHE A 187 -7.48 -10.73 -18.83
CA PHE A 187 -8.23 -9.48 -18.77
C PHE A 187 -7.33 -8.30 -18.35
N LEU A 188 -7.78 -7.09 -18.64
CA LEU A 188 -7.12 -5.86 -18.24
C LEU A 188 -7.89 -5.26 -17.05
N PRO A 189 -7.32 -5.17 -15.85
CA PRO A 189 -7.96 -4.45 -14.76
C PRO A 189 -8.02 -2.96 -15.07
N SER A 190 -9.00 -2.24 -14.51
CA SER A 190 -9.14 -0.79 -14.63
C SER A 190 -8.66 -0.03 -13.40
N ARG A 191 -8.36 -0.72 -12.30
CA ARG A 191 -7.90 -0.18 -11.02
C ARG A 191 -7.22 -1.26 -10.20
N GLY A 192 -6.72 -0.89 -9.02
CA GLY A 192 -6.10 -1.79 -8.06
C GLY A 192 -4.60 -1.90 -8.21
N ILE A 193 -3.98 -2.43 -7.16
CA ILE A 193 -2.56 -2.74 -7.06
C ILE A 193 -2.39 -4.22 -6.71
N ARG A 194 -1.32 -4.84 -7.21
CA ARG A 194 -1.14 -6.29 -7.12
C ARG A 194 -0.71 -6.76 -5.72
N GLN A 195 -1.42 -7.73 -5.17
CA GLN A 195 -0.99 -8.43 -3.95
C GLN A 195 0.15 -9.39 -4.27
N GLY A 196 1.38 -9.03 -3.89
CA GLY A 196 2.60 -9.81 -4.17
C GLY A 196 3.67 -9.02 -4.92
N ASP A 197 3.33 -7.91 -5.55
CA ASP A 197 4.27 -6.96 -6.13
C ASP A 197 5.02 -6.21 -5.01
N PRO A 198 6.36 -6.14 -5.06
CA PRO A 198 7.16 -5.37 -4.10
C PRO A 198 6.78 -3.89 -3.96
N LEU A 199 6.25 -3.26 -5.02
CA LEU A 199 5.88 -1.84 -5.04
C LEU A 199 4.54 -1.58 -4.35
N SER A 200 3.58 -2.50 -4.44
CA SER A 200 2.21 -2.31 -3.97
C SER A 200 2.07 -1.92 -2.50
N PRO A 201 2.81 -2.51 -1.53
CA PRO A 201 2.73 -2.07 -0.13
C PRO A 201 3.08 -0.60 0.06
N TYR A 202 4.04 -0.08 -0.70
CA TYR A 202 4.50 1.31 -0.58
C TYR A 202 3.49 2.28 -1.20
N LEU A 203 2.89 1.92 -2.34
CA LEU A 203 1.79 2.70 -2.91
C LEU A 203 0.59 2.76 -1.97
N PHE A 204 0.28 1.65 -1.31
CA PHE A 204 -0.79 1.61 -0.32
C PHE A 204 -0.51 2.51 0.88
N ILE A 205 0.72 2.47 1.43
CA ILE A 205 1.11 3.32 2.56
C ILE A 205 1.02 4.79 2.18
N LEU A 206 1.55 5.19 1.02
CA LEU A 206 1.46 6.56 0.51
C LEU A 206 0.01 7.00 0.35
N SER A 207 -0.86 6.11 -0.16
CA SER A 207 -2.30 6.39 -0.28
C SER A 207 -2.96 6.64 1.08
N MET A 208 -2.53 5.90 2.10
CA MET A 208 -3.03 6.09 3.47
C MET A 208 -2.49 7.36 4.11
N GLU A 209 -1.23 7.70 3.84
CA GLU A 209 -0.63 8.94 4.33
C GLU A 209 -1.31 10.17 3.72
N TYR A 210 -1.66 10.11 2.43
CA TYR A 210 -2.42 11.19 1.79
C TYR A 210 -3.78 11.41 2.48
N LEU A 211 -4.47 10.34 2.87
CA LEU A 211 -5.66 10.44 3.71
C LEU A 211 -5.36 11.11 5.06
N GLY A 212 -4.21 10.81 5.66
CA GLY A 212 -3.72 11.45 6.89
C GLY A 212 -3.60 12.97 6.74
N TYR A 213 -2.97 13.43 5.67
CA TYR A 213 -2.86 14.87 5.36
C TYR A 213 -4.21 15.55 5.18
N LEU A 214 -5.16 14.92 4.49
CA LEU A 214 -6.51 15.47 4.34
C LEU A 214 -7.23 15.62 5.69
N ILE A 215 -6.97 14.74 6.64
CA ILE A 215 -7.52 14.83 8.00
C ILE A 215 -6.84 15.94 8.79
N GLU A 216 -5.52 16.07 8.68
CA GLU A 216 -4.77 17.14 9.33
C GLU A 216 -5.22 18.52 8.82
N GLU A 217 -5.43 18.69 7.53
CA GLU A 217 -6.01 19.89 6.94
C GLU A 217 -7.34 20.28 7.58
N LYS A 218 -8.24 19.29 7.82
CA LYS A 218 -9.51 19.54 8.51
C LYS A 218 -9.34 19.90 9.98
N CYS A 219 -8.28 19.39 10.62
CA CYS A 219 -7.92 19.78 11.99
C CYS A 219 -7.37 21.21 12.05
N GLU A 220 -6.51 21.59 11.11
CA GLU A 220 -5.99 22.96 11.00
C GLU A 220 -7.09 23.99 10.70
N ALA A 221 -8.03 23.63 9.83
CA ALA A 221 -9.23 24.43 9.56
C ALA A 221 -10.21 24.48 10.74
N LYS A 222 -9.89 23.83 11.90
CA LYS A 222 -10.74 23.75 13.09
C LYS A 222 -12.11 23.12 12.86
N LEU A 223 -12.29 22.38 11.77
CA LEU A 223 -13.49 21.59 11.51
C LEU A 223 -13.49 20.32 12.37
N TRP A 224 -12.32 19.77 12.66
CA TRP A 224 -12.11 18.66 13.55
C TRP A 224 -11.13 19.05 14.66
N SER A 225 -11.29 18.46 15.84
CA SER A 225 -10.38 18.67 16.96
C SER A 225 -9.69 17.36 17.32
N PRO A 226 -8.37 17.29 17.22
CA PRO A 226 -7.62 16.10 17.60
C PRO A 226 -7.67 15.88 19.13
N ILE A 227 -7.44 14.66 19.56
CA ILE A 227 -7.46 14.26 20.97
C ILE A 227 -6.04 14.30 21.54
N LYS A 228 -5.93 14.71 22.80
CA LYS A 228 -4.69 14.66 23.58
C LYS A 228 -4.85 13.73 24.78
N ALA A 229 -3.88 12.85 25.01
CA ALA A 229 -3.85 12.00 26.19
C ALA A 229 -3.58 12.80 27.47
N SER A 230 -2.86 13.93 27.35
CA SER A 230 -2.57 14.85 28.46
C SER A 230 -2.62 16.31 27.98
N ARG A 231 -2.71 17.27 28.93
CA ARG A 231 -2.78 18.71 28.60
C ARG A 231 -1.58 19.22 27.77
N SER A 232 -0.40 18.70 28.05
CA SER A 232 0.87 19.04 27.35
C SER A 232 1.32 18.00 26.32
N GLY A 233 0.56 16.93 26.14
CA GLY A 233 0.90 15.86 25.23
C GLY A 233 0.61 16.19 23.76
N PRO A 234 1.15 15.37 22.84
CA PRO A 234 0.87 15.51 21.43
C PRO A 234 -0.63 15.32 21.14
N ALA A 235 -1.09 15.97 20.07
CA ALA A 235 -2.44 15.84 19.58
C ALA A 235 -2.49 14.70 18.54
N PHE A 236 -3.54 13.90 18.60
CA PHE A 236 -3.72 12.75 17.72
C PHE A 236 -5.07 12.85 17.02
N SER A 237 -5.05 12.80 15.71
CA SER A 237 -6.23 12.76 14.85
C SER A 237 -6.42 11.41 14.19
N LEU A 238 -5.32 10.72 13.87
CA LEU A 238 -5.31 9.47 13.10
C LEU A 238 -4.23 8.52 13.62
N PHE A 239 -4.55 7.21 13.59
CA PHE A 239 -3.60 6.13 13.84
C PHE A 239 -3.74 5.03 12.81
N PHE A 240 -2.62 4.41 12.46
CA PHE A 240 -2.57 3.24 11.63
C PHE A 240 -2.26 2.00 12.47
N LEU A 241 -3.23 1.10 12.58
CA LEU A 241 -3.09 -0.20 13.24
C LEU A 241 -3.05 -1.28 12.16
N ARG A 242 -1.87 -1.66 11.67
CA ARG A 242 -1.69 -2.59 10.55
C ARG A 242 -2.27 -2.02 9.24
N MET A 243 -3.32 -2.70 8.70
CA MET A 243 -4.10 -2.24 7.54
C MET A 243 -5.44 -1.62 7.93
N THR A 244 -5.63 -1.33 9.20
CA THR A 244 -6.83 -0.72 9.76
C THR A 244 -6.47 0.64 10.31
N PHE A 245 -7.28 1.67 10.06
CA PHE A 245 -7.09 2.96 10.70
C PHE A 245 -8.12 3.20 11.78
N SER A 246 -7.74 4.05 12.72
CA SER A 246 -8.66 4.55 13.74
C SER A 246 -8.55 6.06 13.80
N PHE A 247 -9.66 6.73 13.61
CA PHE A 247 -9.78 8.17 13.82
C PHE A 247 -10.22 8.41 15.25
N LEU A 248 -9.58 9.38 15.91
CA LEU A 248 -9.96 9.85 17.21
C LEU A 248 -10.26 11.34 17.12
N LEU A 249 -11.53 11.71 17.25
CA LEU A 249 -11.98 13.08 17.13
C LEU A 249 -12.72 13.50 18.40
N ARG A 250 -12.53 14.76 18.77
CA ARG A 250 -13.40 15.44 19.72
C ARG A 250 -14.60 15.98 18.97
N GLN A 251 -15.79 15.58 19.35
CA GLN A 251 -17.03 16.08 18.76
C GLN A 251 -17.16 17.58 19.03
N ILE A 252 -17.05 18.39 17.98
CA ILE A 252 -17.48 19.78 18.04
C ILE A 252 -19.00 19.76 18.00
N LYS A 253 -19.66 20.41 18.99
CA LYS A 253 -21.11 20.55 19.02
C LYS A 253 -21.59 21.10 17.68
N ILE A 254 -22.25 20.29 16.84
CA ILE A 254 -23.06 20.81 15.76
C ILE A 254 -24.23 21.51 16.46
N ILE A 255 -24.16 22.84 16.56
CA ILE A 255 -25.34 23.63 16.89
C ILE A 255 -26.23 23.51 15.66
N ALA A 256 -27.27 22.70 15.77
CA ALA A 256 -28.35 22.73 14.83
C ALA A 256 -28.84 24.19 14.77
N MET A 257 -28.63 24.87 13.65
CA MET A 257 -29.29 26.14 13.41
C MET A 257 -30.78 25.86 13.25
N PRO A 258 -31.62 26.74 13.82
CA PRO A 258 -33.07 26.59 13.79
C PRO A 258 -33.64 26.56 12.38
#